data_a4786533d61a1001df74c5530b53f889
#
_entry.id   a4786533d61a1001df74c5530b53f889
#
_cell.length_a   1.000
_cell.length_b   1.000
_cell.length_c   1.000
_cell.angle_alpha   90.00
_cell.angle_beta   90.00
_cell.angle_gamma   90.00
#
_symmetry.space_group_name_H-M   'P 1'
#
loop_
_entity.id
_entity.type
_entity.pdbx_description
1 polymer ?
#
loop_
_entity_poly.entity_id
_entity_poly.type
_entity_poly.pdbx_seq_one_letter_code
_entity_poly.pdbx_strand_id
1 'polypeptide(L)'
;MDDLRPLAVFAEVVDAGSMSAAARRLGMSPSAVSQTIRALEQHGGVTLLHRSTRKLALTEAGERYYPHCQRMLEAARAAAQSLQHARDAPTGELRVSAPVGFAIHIAPALAPLLAEAPQLRLRLLVDDAMIDLIDARIDVAIRIGRLADSSWIARRLCDFDMILCASPEYLARMGTPVSPQQLPAHQWLAFGRETPVEGPHDGFAAPGNPVLVAAARGVGRGALAGSRPPTMPLDMQGADGQRQRVNVQARIASNNQLSLQQMCEHGLGIARLGHADVAASLARGALVRVLPQWRFASLPVWVATPRRDAGEAAKVRLAVDHLRRHFAGLPARAIGEVGSA
;
A
#
# COMPACT_ATOMS: atom_id res chain seq x y z
N MET A 1 38.24 12.57 3.28
CA MET A 1 37.50 13.84 3.01
C MET A 1 37.59 14.63 4.29
N ASP A 2 38.32 15.74 4.26
CA ASP A 2 38.56 16.55 5.44
C ASP A 2 37.24 17.09 6.01
N ASP A 3 37.23 17.28 7.33
CA ASP A 3 36.06 17.78 8.06
C ASP A 3 35.58 19.12 7.47
N LEU A 4 34.35 19.20 6.96
CA LEU A 4 33.75 20.41 6.40
C LEU A 4 33.29 21.43 7.46
N ARG A 5 33.33 21.05 8.74
CA ARG A 5 32.92 21.90 9.84
C ARG A 5 33.73 23.20 9.98
N PRO A 6 35.07 23.20 9.84
CA PRO A 6 35.85 24.43 9.90
C PRO A 6 35.48 25.44 8.81
N LEU A 7 35.12 24.97 7.60
CA LEU A 7 34.68 25.81 6.50
C LEU A 7 33.36 26.50 6.84
N ALA A 8 32.43 25.75 7.41
CA ALA A 8 31.15 26.28 7.85
C ALA A 8 31.30 27.32 8.97
N VAL A 9 32.17 27.07 9.93
CA VAL A 9 32.47 28.00 11.01
C VAL A 9 33.11 29.27 10.47
N PHE A 10 34.04 29.16 9.52
CA PHE A 10 34.66 30.34 8.89
C PHE A 10 33.63 31.20 8.16
N ALA A 11 32.80 30.61 7.32
CA ALA A 11 31.76 31.35 6.61
C ALA A 11 30.80 32.07 7.57
N GLU A 12 30.34 31.36 8.63
CA GLU A 12 29.44 31.96 9.62
C GLU A 12 30.11 33.09 10.41
N VAL A 13 31.43 33.01 10.66
CA VAL A 13 32.19 34.11 11.30
C VAL A 13 32.21 35.35 10.44
N VAL A 14 32.41 35.19 9.14
CA VAL A 14 32.41 36.31 8.16
C VAL A 14 30.99 36.88 8.06
N ASP A 15 29.96 36.07 7.90
CA ASP A 15 28.53 36.47 7.80
C ASP A 15 28.04 37.19 9.08
N ALA A 16 28.48 36.75 10.24
CA ALA A 16 28.07 37.33 11.52
C ALA A 16 28.87 38.57 11.89
N GLY A 17 29.98 38.85 11.19
CA GLY A 17 30.85 39.99 11.44
C GLY A 17 31.61 39.94 12.77
N SER A 18 31.47 38.91 13.57
CA SER A 18 32.23 38.73 14.81
C SER A 18 32.24 37.23 15.29
N MET A 19 33.32 36.85 15.96
CA MET A 19 33.46 35.50 16.58
C MET A 19 32.34 35.22 17.58
N SER A 20 31.95 36.19 18.38
CA SER A 20 30.91 36.05 19.41
C SER A 20 29.51 35.92 18.81
N ALA A 21 29.20 36.61 17.72
CA ALA A 21 27.92 36.48 17.03
C ALA A 21 27.82 35.14 16.31
N ALA A 22 28.89 34.71 15.63
CA ALA A 22 28.96 33.37 15.03
C ALA A 22 28.81 32.26 16.07
N ALA A 23 29.47 32.38 17.22
CA ALA A 23 29.39 31.42 18.32
C ALA A 23 27.92 31.20 18.78
N ARG A 24 27.16 32.30 18.94
CA ARG A 24 25.72 32.22 19.30
C ARG A 24 24.90 31.49 18.24
N ARG A 25 25.11 31.78 16.95
CA ARG A 25 24.39 31.17 15.82
C ARG A 25 24.71 29.68 15.67
N LEU A 26 25.99 29.31 15.94
CA LEU A 26 26.46 27.93 15.83
C LEU A 26 26.23 27.09 17.10
N GLY A 27 25.74 27.67 18.21
CA GLY A 27 25.62 26.98 19.49
C GLY A 27 26.97 26.57 20.07
N MET A 28 28.03 27.33 19.78
CA MET A 28 29.41 27.09 20.22
C MET A 28 29.87 28.14 21.22
N SER A 29 30.96 27.85 21.95
CA SER A 29 31.64 28.91 22.71
C SER A 29 32.51 29.79 21.81
N PRO A 30 32.69 31.09 22.11
CA PRO A 30 33.58 31.94 21.34
C PRO A 30 35.04 31.43 21.25
N SER A 31 35.52 30.77 22.29
CA SER A 31 36.83 30.11 22.31
C SER A 31 36.91 28.94 21.32
N ALA A 32 35.86 28.10 21.25
CA ALA A 32 35.81 26.98 20.30
C ALA A 32 35.79 27.47 18.86
N VAL A 33 35.00 28.52 18.54
CA VAL A 33 35.01 29.16 17.22
C VAL A 33 36.39 29.66 16.87
N SER A 34 37.05 30.41 17.79
CA SER A 34 38.40 30.93 17.57
C SER A 34 39.44 29.83 17.35
N GLN A 35 39.36 28.71 18.10
CA GLN A 35 40.23 27.55 17.93
C GLN A 35 40.01 26.88 16.55
N THR A 36 38.75 26.71 16.14
CA THR A 36 38.41 26.10 14.84
C THR A 36 38.99 26.94 13.69
N ILE A 37 38.89 28.29 13.76
CA ILE A 37 39.48 29.17 12.74
C ILE A 37 41.01 29.08 12.75
N ARG A 38 41.65 29.08 13.93
CA ARG A 38 43.10 28.91 14.02
C ARG A 38 43.56 27.58 13.41
N ALA A 39 42.85 26.49 13.71
CA ALA A 39 43.20 25.20 13.15
C ALA A 39 43.05 25.15 11.64
N LEU A 40 42.01 25.82 11.08
CA LEU A 40 41.82 25.95 9.64
C LEU A 40 42.96 26.74 8.98
N GLU A 41 43.36 27.89 9.57
CA GLU A 41 44.47 28.70 9.09
C GLU A 41 45.81 27.98 9.16
N GLN A 42 46.07 27.24 10.26
CA GLN A 42 47.24 26.41 10.45
C GLN A 42 47.33 25.27 9.43
N HIS A 43 46.19 24.58 9.21
CA HIS A 43 46.16 23.49 8.23
C HIS A 43 46.35 23.96 6.81
N GLY A 44 45.78 25.13 6.46
CA GLY A 44 45.95 25.78 5.14
C GLY A 44 47.28 26.51 4.97
N GLY A 45 48.03 26.75 6.04
CA GLY A 45 49.30 27.53 6.01
C GLY A 45 49.10 29.01 5.69
N VAL A 46 47.87 29.52 5.77
CA VAL A 46 47.53 30.92 5.42
C VAL A 46 46.58 31.54 6.43
N THR A 47 46.73 32.84 6.69
CA THR A 47 45.82 33.60 7.52
C THR A 47 44.62 34.06 6.67
N LEU A 48 43.40 33.77 7.14
CA LEU A 48 42.15 34.11 6.45
C LEU A 48 41.48 35.37 7.02
N LEU A 49 41.76 35.70 8.28
CA LEU A 49 41.14 36.81 8.99
C LEU A 49 42.22 37.73 9.58
N HIS A 50 42.06 39.05 9.36
CA HIS A 50 42.82 40.07 10.12
C HIS A 50 42.24 40.17 11.53
N ARG A 51 43.07 39.97 12.54
CA ARG A 51 42.71 40.06 13.95
C ARG A 51 42.99 41.43 14.48
N SER A 52 42.05 42.35 14.41
CA SER A 52 42.11 43.58 15.18
C SER A 52 41.01 43.52 16.28
N THR A 53 41.29 44.18 17.42
CA THR A 53 40.35 44.27 18.54
C THR A 53 39.06 45.04 18.22
N ARG A 54 39.01 45.72 17.05
CA ARG A 54 37.91 46.61 16.68
C ARG A 54 37.11 46.17 15.45
N LYS A 55 37.67 45.35 14.55
CA LYS A 55 36.94 44.86 13.35
C LYS A 55 37.49 43.51 12.90
N LEU A 56 36.59 42.65 12.48
CA LEU A 56 36.88 41.42 11.74
C LEU A 56 36.95 41.81 10.25
N ALA A 57 38.08 41.49 9.60
CA ALA A 57 38.23 41.74 8.17
C ALA A 57 38.88 40.50 7.51
N LEU A 58 38.53 40.23 6.27
CA LEU A 58 39.15 39.17 5.48
C LEU A 58 40.55 39.60 5.02
N THR A 59 41.45 38.63 4.93
CA THR A 59 42.70 38.78 4.15
C THR A 59 42.38 38.50 2.68
N GLU A 60 43.30 38.79 1.76
CA GLU A 60 43.17 38.45 0.35
C GLU A 60 42.90 36.93 0.14
N ALA A 61 43.55 36.10 0.92
CA ALA A 61 43.29 34.67 0.92
C ALA A 61 41.88 34.33 1.43
N GLY A 62 41.42 35.04 2.49
CA GLY A 62 40.07 34.93 3.03
C GLY A 62 39.00 35.33 2.04
N GLU A 63 39.21 36.47 1.30
CA GLU A 63 38.29 36.93 0.27
C GLU A 63 38.13 35.92 -0.87
N ARG A 64 39.21 35.26 -1.28
CA ARG A 64 39.17 34.21 -2.30
C ARG A 64 38.52 32.92 -1.76
N TYR A 65 38.73 32.58 -0.50
CA TYR A 65 38.25 31.35 0.11
C TYR A 65 36.76 31.39 0.51
N TYR A 66 36.30 32.54 1.01
CA TYR A 66 34.95 32.73 1.51
C TYR A 66 33.82 32.35 0.53
N PRO A 67 33.84 32.76 -0.78
CA PRO A 67 32.80 32.38 -1.73
C PRO A 67 32.66 30.86 -1.93
N HIS A 68 33.73 30.09 -1.77
CA HIS A 68 33.70 28.65 -1.86
C HIS A 68 33.01 28.06 -0.62
N CYS A 69 33.30 28.58 0.56
CA CYS A 69 32.63 28.18 1.80
C CYS A 69 31.14 28.54 1.78
N GLN A 70 30.75 29.69 1.28
CA GLN A 70 29.33 30.07 1.12
C GLN A 70 28.59 29.08 0.21
N ARG A 71 29.10 28.78 -1.00
CA ARG A 71 28.48 27.84 -1.93
C ARG A 71 28.31 26.44 -1.32
N MET A 72 29.29 25.99 -0.55
CA MET A 72 29.21 24.73 0.18
C MET A 72 28.06 24.74 1.21
N LEU A 73 27.94 25.84 2.00
CA LEU A 73 26.88 25.98 2.99
C LEU A 73 25.49 26.07 2.34
N GLU A 74 25.38 26.80 1.25
CA GLU A 74 24.14 26.90 0.47
C GLU A 74 23.71 25.53 -0.06
N ALA A 75 24.67 24.77 -0.63
CA ALA A 75 24.40 23.41 -1.08
C ALA A 75 23.97 22.47 0.06
N ALA A 76 24.62 22.57 1.23
CA ALA A 76 24.25 21.79 2.41
C ALA A 76 22.85 22.15 2.94
N ARG A 77 22.52 23.46 2.98
CA ARG A 77 21.19 23.94 3.36
C ARG A 77 20.12 23.49 2.36
N ALA A 78 20.37 23.58 1.06
CA ALA A 78 19.47 23.11 0.03
C ALA A 78 19.22 21.60 0.12
N ALA A 79 20.26 20.82 0.40
CA ALA A 79 20.12 19.38 0.64
C ALA A 79 19.25 19.07 1.87
N ALA A 80 19.48 19.78 2.99
CA ALA A 80 18.66 19.62 4.21
C ALA A 80 17.19 20.02 3.96
N GLN A 81 16.94 21.12 3.25
CA GLN A 81 15.60 21.57 2.87
C GLN A 81 14.91 20.57 1.94
N SER A 82 15.64 19.97 0.99
CA SER A 82 15.11 18.94 0.11
C SER A 82 14.61 17.70 0.89
N LEU A 83 15.38 17.26 1.89
CA LEU A 83 14.96 16.17 2.79
C LEU A 83 13.72 16.54 3.61
N GLN A 84 13.69 17.77 4.14
CA GLN A 84 12.54 18.24 4.91
C GLN A 84 11.30 18.36 4.04
N HIS A 85 11.43 18.86 2.82
CA HIS A 85 10.33 18.94 1.85
C HIS A 85 9.78 17.56 1.47
N ALA A 86 10.67 16.59 1.24
CA ALA A 86 10.28 15.19 0.97
C ALA A 86 9.55 14.55 2.16
N ARG A 87 9.87 14.98 3.39
CA ARG A 87 9.21 14.52 4.61
C ARG A 87 7.84 15.17 4.82
N ASP A 88 7.70 16.47 4.54
CA ASP A 88 6.56 17.28 4.98
C ASP A 88 5.56 17.55 3.84
N ALA A 89 5.96 17.50 2.58
CA ALA A 89 5.09 17.71 1.42
C ALA A 89 4.78 16.43 0.65
N PRO A 90 3.50 16.17 0.28
CA PRO A 90 3.13 15.01 -0.53
C PRO A 90 3.46 15.24 -2.01
N THR A 91 4.74 15.04 -2.37
CA THR A 91 5.24 15.24 -3.74
C THR A 91 5.84 13.96 -4.31
N GLY A 92 6.10 13.95 -5.62
CA GLY A 92 6.74 12.84 -6.33
C GLY A 92 5.77 11.73 -6.75
N GLU A 93 6.24 10.51 -6.89
CA GLU A 93 5.44 9.34 -7.28
C GLU A 93 5.02 8.53 -6.04
N LEU A 94 3.71 8.30 -5.90
CA LEU A 94 3.12 7.37 -4.94
C LEU A 94 2.79 6.06 -5.68
N ARG A 95 3.44 4.97 -5.29
CA ARG A 95 3.21 3.64 -5.87
C ARG A 95 2.31 2.82 -4.97
N VAL A 96 1.12 2.50 -5.46
CA VAL A 96 0.11 1.72 -4.74
C VAL A 96 -0.09 0.39 -5.44
N SER A 97 -0.05 -0.71 -4.69
CA SER A 97 -0.42 -2.03 -5.19
C SER A 97 -1.73 -2.49 -4.56
N ALA A 98 -2.65 -3.01 -5.37
CA ALA A 98 -3.92 -3.53 -4.91
C ALA A 98 -4.36 -4.77 -5.71
N PRO A 99 -5.16 -5.69 -5.14
CA PRO A 99 -5.84 -6.73 -5.88
C PRO A 99 -6.82 -6.14 -6.89
N VAL A 100 -7.09 -6.88 -7.99
CA VAL A 100 -7.95 -6.42 -9.09
C VAL A 100 -9.33 -5.98 -8.60
N GLY A 101 -9.98 -6.75 -7.73
CA GLY A 101 -11.29 -6.42 -7.18
C GLY A 101 -11.31 -5.13 -6.35
N PHE A 102 -10.17 -4.72 -5.79
CA PHE A 102 -10.07 -3.50 -4.96
C PHE A 102 -9.75 -2.23 -5.75
N ALA A 103 -9.43 -2.33 -7.04
CA ALA A 103 -9.11 -1.16 -7.86
C ALA A 103 -10.24 -0.11 -7.87
N ILE A 104 -11.48 -0.54 -7.84
CA ILE A 104 -12.67 0.34 -7.81
C ILE A 104 -12.74 1.22 -6.55
N HIS A 105 -12.12 0.79 -5.44
CA HIS A 105 -12.10 1.53 -4.18
C HIS A 105 -10.93 2.50 -4.08
N ILE A 106 -9.86 2.29 -4.87
CA ILE A 106 -8.64 3.11 -4.79
C ILE A 106 -8.86 4.51 -5.34
N ALA A 107 -9.51 4.62 -6.50
CA ALA A 107 -9.77 5.91 -7.12
C ALA A 107 -10.61 6.84 -6.23
N PRO A 108 -11.77 6.44 -5.69
CA PRO A 108 -12.54 7.28 -4.76
C PRO A 108 -11.76 7.63 -3.47
N ALA A 109 -10.91 6.71 -2.98
CA ALA A 109 -10.13 6.94 -1.78
C ALA A 109 -9.03 7.98 -1.99
N LEU A 110 -8.33 7.95 -3.12
CA LEU A 110 -7.14 8.78 -3.37
C LEU A 110 -7.39 10.02 -4.22
N ALA A 111 -8.54 10.14 -4.90
CA ALA A 111 -8.87 11.32 -5.69
C ALA A 111 -8.80 12.63 -4.88
N PRO A 112 -9.31 12.72 -3.63
CA PRO A 112 -9.17 13.92 -2.83
C PRO A 112 -7.71 14.28 -2.56
N LEU A 113 -6.86 13.31 -2.22
CA LEU A 113 -5.43 13.53 -2.00
C LEU A 113 -4.73 14.08 -3.24
N LEU A 114 -5.05 13.54 -4.43
CA LEU A 114 -4.45 13.99 -5.68
C LEU A 114 -4.92 15.42 -6.05
N ALA A 115 -6.14 15.80 -5.70
CA ALA A 115 -6.64 17.15 -5.88
C ALA A 115 -5.95 18.16 -4.94
N GLU A 116 -5.69 17.76 -3.68
CA GLU A 116 -5.01 18.58 -2.68
C GLU A 116 -3.49 18.68 -2.92
N ALA A 117 -2.91 17.71 -3.63
CA ALA A 117 -1.47 17.61 -3.86
C ALA A 117 -1.14 17.51 -5.37
N PRO A 118 -1.17 18.63 -6.15
CA PRO A 118 -0.97 18.62 -7.61
C PRO A 118 0.40 18.10 -8.06
N GLN A 119 1.40 18.11 -7.18
CA GLN A 119 2.75 17.61 -7.46
C GLN A 119 2.91 16.12 -7.17
N LEU A 120 1.86 15.46 -6.63
CA LEU A 120 1.84 14.04 -6.38
C LEU A 120 1.34 13.29 -7.63
N ARG A 121 2.08 12.29 -8.06
CA ARG A 121 1.68 11.38 -9.15
C ARG A 121 1.35 10.02 -8.57
N LEU A 122 0.22 9.44 -8.95
CA LEU A 122 -0.17 8.10 -8.55
C LEU A 122 0.24 7.09 -9.62
N ARG A 123 0.95 6.03 -9.21
CA ARG A 123 1.14 4.83 -10.00
C ARG A 123 0.44 3.66 -9.32
N LEU A 124 -0.64 3.20 -9.91
CA LEU A 124 -1.42 2.08 -9.40
C LEU A 124 -1.04 0.79 -10.13
N LEU A 125 -0.61 -0.22 -9.37
CA LEU A 125 -0.33 -1.57 -9.85
C LEU A 125 -1.44 -2.49 -9.35
N VAL A 126 -2.28 -2.93 -10.29
CA VAL A 126 -3.43 -3.79 -9.99
C VAL A 126 -3.13 -5.19 -10.50
N ASP A 127 -2.90 -6.09 -9.58
CA ASP A 127 -2.62 -7.49 -9.89
C ASP A 127 -2.99 -8.38 -8.69
N ASP A 128 -3.58 -9.53 -8.98
CA ASP A 128 -3.86 -10.57 -7.97
C ASP A 128 -2.67 -11.50 -7.74
N ALA A 129 -1.62 -11.40 -8.58
CA ALA A 129 -0.36 -12.06 -8.33
C ALA A 129 0.41 -11.37 -7.19
N MET A 130 1.11 -12.17 -6.38
CA MET A 130 2.04 -11.62 -5.39
C MET A 130 3.25 -11.05 -6.13
N ILE A 131 3.32 -9.72 -6.21
CA ILE A 131 4.51 -9.00 -6.68
C ILE A 131 5.47 -8.81 -5.52
N ASP A 132 6.76 -8.84 -5.81
CA ASP A 132 7.76 -8.38 -4.84
C ASP A 132 7.58 -6.87 -4.65
N LEU A 133 7.16 -6.51 -3.44
CA LEU A 133 6.83 -5.13 -3.11
C LEU A 133 8.08 -4.24 -3.04
N ILE A 134 9.24 -4.83 -2.74
CA ILE A 134 10.53 -4.13 -2.64
C ILE A 134 11.06 -3.85 -4.04
N ASP A 135 11.13 -4.88 -4.89
CA ASP A 135 11.61 -4.74 -6.27
C ASP A 135 10.73 -3.80 -7.09
N ALA A 136 9.41 -3.86 -6.89
CA ALA A 136 8.44 -2.96 -7.51
C ALA A 136 8.42 -1.56 -6.88
N ARG A 137 9.20 -1.31 -5.83
CA ARG A 137 9.27 -0.04 -5.08
C ARG A 137 7.89 0.46 -4.65
N ILE A 138 7.06 -0.45 -4.11
CA ILE A 138 5.71 -0.12 -3.65
C ILE A 138 5.81 0.71 -2.36
N ASP A 139 5.09 1.82 -2.32
CA ASP A 139 4.95 2.66 -1.12
C ASP A 139 3.80 2.19 -0.22
N VAL A 140 2.68 1.77 -0.84
CA VAL A 140 1.46 1.32 -0.14
C VAL A 140 0.92 0.08 -0.83
N ALA A 141 0.67 -0.98 -0.08
CA ALA A 141 0.04 -2.19 -0.61
C ALA A 141 -1.28 -2.47 0.09
N ILE A 142 -2.35 -2.73 -0.67
CA ILE A 142 -3.59 -3.27 -0.15
C ILE A 142 -3.55 -4.79 -0.27
N ARG A 143 -3.89 -5.48 0.81
CA ARG A 143 -3.87 -6.94 0.88
C ARG A 143 -5.12 -7.45 1.59
N ILE A 144 -5.60 -8.62 1.17
CA ILE A 144 -6.78 -9.28 1.72
C ILE A 144 -6.36 -10.57 2.41
N GLY A 145 -6.96 -10.84 3.54
CA GLY A 145 -6.77 -12.06 4.29
C GLY A 145 -5.61 -12.00 5.28
N ARG A 146 -5.03 -13.17 5.63
CA ARG A 146 -3.89 -13.25 6.55
C ARG A 146 -2.64 -12.77 5.84
N LEU A 147 -1.85 -11.97 6.49
CA LEU A 147 -0.53 -11.59 6.03
C LEU A 147 0.48 -12.59 6.57
N ALA A 148 1.42 -13.03 5.72
CA ALA A 148 2.61 -13.72 6.20
C ALA A 148 3.50 -12.72 6.95
N ASP A 149 4.32 -13.23 7.87
CA ASP A 149 5.33 -12.42 8.55
C ASP A 149 6.22 -11.73 7.50
N SER A 150 6.29 -10.41 7.58
CA SER A 150 7.02 -9.60 6.63
C SER A 150 7.65 -8.39 7.32
N SER A 151 8.63 -7.77 6.65
CA SER A 151 9.23 -6.49 7.07
C SER A 151 8.29 -5.29 6.89
N TRP A 152 7.02 -5.51 6.55
CA TRP A 152 6.02 -4.48 6.33
C TRP A 152 5.16 -4.25 7.56
N ILE A 153 4.76 -2.99 7.76
CA ILE A 153 3.81 -2.61 8.80
C ILE A 153 2.42 -2.68 8.20
N ALA A 154 1.58 -3.58 8.72
CA ALA A 154 0.21 -3.74 8.29
C ALA A 154 -0.77 -3.11 9.28
N ARG A 155 -1.74 -2.37 8.75
CA ARG A 155 -2.86 -1.78 9.51
C ARG A 155 -4.16 -2.25 8.89
N ARG A 156 -5.10 -2.72 9.71
CA ARG A 156 -6.42 -3.17 9.24
C ARG A 156 -7.22 -1.98 8.70
N LEU A 157 -7.80 -2.14 7.51
CA LEU A 157 -8.70 -1.16 6.89
C LEU A 157 -10.15 -1.47 7.20
N CYS A 158 -10.59 -2.68 6.85
CA CYS A 158 -11.97 -3.15 7.05
C CYS A 158 -12.03 -4.67 7.04
N ASP A 159 -13.25 -5.21 7.21
CA ASP A 159 -13.61 -6.57 6.88
C ASP A 159 -14.35 -6.60 5.55
N PHE A 160 -14.03 -7.60 4.75
CA PHE A 160 -14.60 -7.79 3.43
C PHE A 160 -15.45 -9.05 3.41
N ASP A 161 -16.74 -8.87 3.21
CA ASP A 161 -17.70 -9.97 3.21
C ASP A 161 -17.86 -10.57 1.81
N MET A 162 -17.80 -11.88 1.74
CA MET A 162 -18.08 -12.64 0.53
C MET A 162 -19.51 -13.17 0.57
N ILE A 163 -20.19 -13.11 -0.57
CA ILE A 163 -21.56 -13.63 -0.72
C ILE A 163 -21.65 -14.52 -1.96
N LEU A 164 -22.66 -15.38 -1.99
CA LEU A 164 -23.02 -16.10 -3.19
C LEU A 164 -23.98 -15.29 -4.02
N CYS A 165 -23.71 -15.20 -5.31
CA CYS A 165 -24.53 -14.49 -6.29
C CYS A 165 -24.77 -15.34 -7.54
N ALA A 166 -25.91 -15.11 -8.17
CA ALA A 166 -26.25 -15.60 -9.51
C ALA A 166 -27.16 -14.59 -10.20
N SER A 167 -27.25 -14.63 -11.52
CA SER A 167 -28.26 -13.84 -12.23
C SER A 167 -29.64 -14.45 -12.06
N PRO A 168 -30.72 -13.63 -12.10
CA PRO A 168 -32.10 -14.13 -12.09
C PRO A 168 -32.37 -15.13 -13.22
N GLU A 169 -31.81 -14.88 -14.42
CA GLU A 169 -31.95 -15.76 -15.57
C GLU A 169 -31.36 -17.16 -15.33
N TYR A 170 -30.19 -17.22 -14.71
CA TYR A 170 -29.60 -18.50 -14.36
C TYR A 170 -30.47 -19.27 -13.36
N LEU A 171 -30.96 -18.60 -12.32
CA LEU A 171 -31.82 -19.23 -11.30
C LEU A 171 -33.18 -19.68 -11.86
N ALA A 172 -33.76 -18.91 -12.79
CA ALA A 172 -34.99 -19.31 -13.47
C ALA A 172 -34.81 -20.60 -14.29
N ARG A 173 -33.63 -20.78 -14.90
CA ARG A 173 -33.30 -21.96 -15.69
C ARG A 173 -32.89 -23.18 -14.85
N MET A 174 -32.10 -22.98 -13.80
CA MET A 174 -31.48 -24.06 -13.03
C MET A 174 -32.12 -24.31 -11.67
N GLY A 175 -33.10 -23.50 -11.27
CA GLY A 175 -33.67 -23.50 -9.95
C GLY A 175 -32.86 -22.65 -8.95
N THR A 176 -33.51 -22.25 -7.87
CA THR A 176 -32.88 -21.49 -6.79
C THR A 176 -32.54 -22.45 -5.65
N PRO A 177 -31.23 -22.63 -5.28
CA PRO A 177 -30.87 -23.52 -4.18
C PRO A 177 -31.37 -22.93 -2.86
N VAL A 178 -32.03 -23.74 -2.06
CA VAL A 178 -32.60 -23.40 -0.74
C VAL A 178 -31.72 -23.88 0.42
N SER A 179 -30.75 -24.73 0.14
CA SER A 179 -29.80 -25.25 1.14
C SER A 179 -28.39 -25.42 0.55
N PRO A 180 -27.34 -25.43 1.39
CA PRO A 180 -25.96 -25.65 0.92
C PRO A 180 -25.78 -27.00 0.19
N GLN A 181 -26.53 -28.04 0.55
CA GLN A 181 -26.45 -29.35 -0.05
C GLN A 181 -26.85 -29.39 -1.53
N GLN A 182 -27.61 -28.41 -1.99
CA GLN A 182 -28.00 -28.30 -3.39
C GLN A 182 -26.95 -27.60 -4.27
N LEU A 183 -25.99 -26.87 -3.66
CA LEU A 183 -24.96 -26.13 -4.37
C LEU A 183 -24.11 -26.97 -5.33
N PRO A 184 -23.73 -28.23 -5.04
CA PRO A 184 -22.94 -29.07 -5.95
C PRO A 184 -23.65 -29.39 -7.28
N ALA A 185 -24.98 -29.30 -7.34
CA ALA A 185 -25.74 -29.51 -8.57
C ALA A 185 -25.73 -28.32 -9.55
N HIS A 186 -25.23 -27.16 -9.10
CA HIS A 186 -25.16 -25.95 -9.90
C HIS A 186 -23.83 -25.77 -10.64
N GLN A 187 -23.83 -24.91 -11.68
CA GLN A 187 -22.63 -24.46 -12.36
C GLN A 187 -21.90 -23.46 -11.48
N TRP A 188 -20.56 -23.62 -11.36
CA TRP A 188 -19.77 -22.74 -10.49
C TRP A 188 -18.71 -21.98 -11.27
N LEU A 189 -18.54 -20.71 -10.85
CA LEU A 189 -17.50 -19.81 -11.29
C LEU A 189 -16.52 -19.62 -10.13
N ALA A 190 -15.26 -20.04 -10.33
CA ALA A 190 -14.23 -20.02 -9.29
C ALA A 190 -13.19 -18.92 -9.53
N PHE A 191 -12.81 -18.25 -8.44
CA PHE A 191 -11.67 -17.35 -8.45
C PHE A 191 -10.38 -18.15 -8.15
N GLY A 192 -9.41 -18.07 -9.04
CA GLY A 192 -8.10 -18.69 -8.85
C GLY A 192 -7.52 -19.30 -10.13
N ARG A 193 -6.29 -19.78 -10.03
CA ARG A 193 -5.59 -20.53 -11.08
C ARG A 193 -5.71 -22.03 -10.76
N GLU A 194 -5.77 -22.85 -11.80
CA GLU A 194 -5.80 -24.31 -11.66
C GLU A 194 -4.50 -24.84 -11.04
N THR A 195 -4.52 -25.21 -9.76
CA THR A 195 -3.61 -26.20 -9.20
C THR A 195 -4.36 -27.01 -8.16
N PRO A 196 -4.36 -28.35 -8.23
CA PRO A 196 -4.86 -29.19 -7.17
C PRO A 196 -4.01 -28.97 -5.92
N VAL A 197 -4.62 -28.60 -4.82
CA VAL A 197 -3.93 -28.56 -3.52
C VAL A 197 -4.14 -29.92 -2.88
N GLU A 198 -3.11 -30.76 -2.93
CA GLU A 198 -3.03 -31.97 -2.09
C GLU A 198 -2.50 -31.55 -0.70
N GLY A 199 -3.35 -31.64 0.32
CA GLY A 199 -2.98 -31.44 1.72
C GLY A 199 -4.19 -31.11 2.61
N PRO A 200 -4.17 -31.47 3.90
CA PRO A 200 -5.21 -31.11 4.85
C PRO A 200 -5.14 -29.61 5.12
N HIS A 201 -6.13 -28.88 4.62
CA HIS A 201 -6.26 -27.45 4.90
C HIS A 201 -7.34 -27.25 5.94
N ASP A 202 -6.96 -26.75 7.10
CA ASP A 202 -7.89 -26.19 8.05
C ASP A 202 -8.68 -25.10 7.37
N GLY A 203 -9.97 -25.31 7.16
CA GLY A 203 -10.87 -24.56 6.27
C GLY A 203 -11.08 -23.07 6.56
N PHE A 204 -10.16 -22.42 7.27
CA PHE A 204 -10.16 -21.02 7.60
C PHE A 204 -8.89 -20.28 7.21
N ALA A 205 -7.98 -20.92 6.51
CA ALA A 205 -6.81 -20.27 5.96
C ALA A 205 -7.13 -19.74 4.56
N ALA A 206 -7.87 -18.66 4.46
CA ALA A 206 -7.64 -17.81 3.32
C ALA A 206 -6.69 -16.74 3.77
N PRO A 207 -5.54 -16.69 3.15
CA PRO A 207 -5.28 -15.43 2.57
C PRO A 207 -4.02 -15.24 1.87
N GLY A 208 -3.86 -15.01 0.94
CA GLY A 208 -3.17 -15.33 -0.26
C GLY A 208 -3.66 -16.71 -0.58
N ASN A 209 -4.70 -16.75 -1.37
CA ASN A 209 -5.22 -17.99 -1.92
C ASN A 209 -4.00 -18.89 -2.21
N PRO A 210 -3.78 -20.05 -1.58
CA PRO A 210 -2.60 -20.88 -1.82
C PRO A 210 -2.43 -21.25 -3.29
N VAL A 211 -3.48 -21.11 -4.07
CA VAL A 211 -3.48 -21.13 -5.53
C VAL A 211 -2.61 -20.02 -6.14
N LEU A 212 -2.46 -18.85 -5.49
CA LEU A 212 -1.61 -17.76 -5.99
C LEU A 212 -0.12 -17.92 -5.62
N VAL A 213 0.20 -18.59 -4.52
CA VAL A 213 1.59 -18.75 -4.07
C VAL A 213 2.37 -19.77 -4.92
N ALA A 214 1.70 -20.80 -5.46
CA ALA A 214 2.35 -21.82 -6.28
C ALA A 214 2.71 -21.34 -7.71
N ALA A 215 2.13 -20.26 -8.19
CA ALA A 215 2.31 -19.76 -9.56
C ALA A 215 3.59 -18.94 -9.81
N ALA A 216 4.34 -18.57 -8.75
CA ALA A 216 5.58 -17.80 -8.87
C ALA A 216 6.82 -18.66 -9.22
N ARG A 217 6.70 -19.99 -9.22
CA ARG A 217 7.82 -20.88 -9.61
C ARG A 217 7.46 -21.58 -10.91
N GLY A 218 8.14 -21.17 -11.97
CA GLY A 218 8.10 -21.59 -13.35
C GLY A 218 7.45 -22.96 -13.63
N VAL A 219 6.34 -22.96 -14.35
CA VAL A 219 5.70 -24.18 -14.83
C VAL A 219 6.10 -24.43 -16.28
N GLY A 220 6.76 -25.56 -16.48
CA GLY A 220 7.01 -26.14 -17.80
C GLY A 220 5.71 -26.42 -18.56
N ARG A 221 5.76 -26.21 -19.87
CA ARG A 221 4.72 -26.64 -20.81
C ARG A 221 4.56 -28.16 -20.77
N GLY A 222 3.45 -28.65 -20.23
CA GLY A 222 3.11 -30.07 -20.35
C GLY A 222 1.84 -30.43 -19.57
N ALA A 223 0.87 -30.97 -20.30
CA ALA A 223 -0.34 -31.64 -19.84
C ALA A 223 -1.64 -30.83 -19.84
N LEU A 224 -2.19 -30.62 -21.03
CA LEU A 224 -3.64 -30.47 -21.27
C LEU A 224 -4.22 -31.81 -21.71
N ALA A 225 -4.43 -32.74 -20.79
CA ALA A 225 -5.29 -33.91 -21.04
C ALA A 225 -5.69 -34.53 -19.71
N GLY A 226 -6.96 -34.40 -19.30
CA GLY A 226 -7.57 -35.25 -18.29
C GLY A 226 -7.59 -34.75 -16.87
N SER A 227 -7.33 -33.46 -16.57
CA SER A 227 -7.45 -32.95 -15.20
C SER A 227 -8.93 -32.82 -14.81
N ARG A 228 -9.27 -33.46 -13.69
CA ARG A 228 -10.58 -33.33 -13.03
C ARG A 228 -10.83 -31.85 -12.73
N PRO A 229 -12.05 -31.31 -12.96
CA PRO A 229 -12.34 -29.92 -12.67
C PRO A 229 -12.00 -29.60 -11.19
N PRO A 230 -11.42 -28.41 -10.93
CA PRO A 230 -10.98 -28.06 -9.58
C PRO A 230 -12.17 -28.06 -8.61
N THR A 231 -12.01 -28.77 -7.49
CA THR A 231 -12.99 -28.82 -6.42
C THR A 231 -12.72 -27.68 -5.45
N MET A 232 -13.75 -26.88 -5.15
CA MET A 232 -13.66 -25.74 -4.26
C MET A 232 -14.51 -26.01 -2.99
N PRO A 233 -13.90 -25.99 -1.79
CA PRO A 233 -14.63 -26.10 -0.55
C PRO A 233 -15.31 -24.75 -0.23
N LEU A 234 -16.56 -24.81 0.21
CA LEU A 234 -17.34 -23.68 0.69
C LEU A 234 -17.66 -23.94 2.17
N ASP A 235 -17.00 -23.20 3.05
CA ASP A 235 -17.26 -23.22 4.49
C ASP A 235 -18.22 -22.07 4.82
N MET A 236 -19.43 -22.41 5.22
CA MET A 236 -20.50 -21.46 5.49
C MET A 236 -21.08 -21.65 6.89
N GLN A 237 -21.58 -20.56 7.45
CA GLN A 237 -22.28 -20.57 8.74
C GLN A 237 -23.70 -20.06 8.56
N GLY A 238 -24.69 -20.83 9.02
CA GLY A 238 -26.08 -20.43 9.06
C GLY A 238 -26.36 -19.41 10.17
N ALA A 239 -27.54 -18.81 10.13
CA ALA A 239 -27.99 -17.83 11.13
C ALA A 239 -28.12 -18.46 12.54
N ASP A 240 -28.38 -19.75 12.62
CA ASP A 240 -28.45 -20.55 13.83
C ASP A 240 -27.08 -20.98 14.40
N GLY A 241 -26.00 -20.54 13.76
CA GLY A 241 -24.63 -20.92 14.11
C GLY A 241 -24.15 -22.24 13.54
N GLN A 242 -25.02 -22.99 12.84
CA GLN A 242 -24.65 -24.26 12.20
C GLN A 242 -23.57 -24.03 11.15
N ARG A 243 -22.51 -24.84 11.16
CA ARG A 243 -21.44 -24.78 10.13
C ARG A 243 -21.67 -25.90 9.12
N GLN A 244 -21.57 -25.54 7.85
CA GLN A 244 -21.70 -26.45 6.72
C GLN A 244 -20.49 -26.32 5.80
N ARG A 245 -19.93 -27.45 5.40
CA ARG A 245 -18.90 -27.52 4.36
C ARG A 245 -19.45 -28.32 3.20
N VAL A 246 -19.45 -27.71 2.03
CA VAL A 246 -19.83 -28.38 0.77
C VAL A 246 -18.71 -28.17 -0.25
N ASN A 247 -18.49 -29.18 -1.08
CA ASN A 247 -17.53 -29.11 -2.15
C ASN A 247 -18.28 -28.93 -3.47
N VAL A 248 -17.87 -27.92 -4.25
CA VAL A 248 -18.42 -27.62 -5.57
C VAL A 248 -17.34 -27.74 -6.63
N GLN A 249 -17.73 -28.08 -7.86
CA GLN A 249 -16.81 -28.20 -8.97
C GLN A 249 -16.93 -26.97 -9.88
N ALA A 250 -15.84 -26.25 -10.06
CA ALA A 250 -15.83 -25.08 -10.94
C ALA A 250 -15.84 -25.51 -12.41
N ARG A 251 -16.82 -25.05 -13.15
CA ARG A 251 -16.85 -25.17 -14.62
C ARG A 251 -16.01 -24.09 -15.29
N ILE A 252 -15.95 -22.91 -14.69
CA ILE A 252 -15.20 -21.77 -15.18
C ILE A 252 -14.31 -21.27 -14.05
N ALA A 253 -13.06 -20.98 -14.33
CA ALA A 253 -12.14 -20.35 -13.40
C ALA A 253 -11.52 -19.09 -14.03
N SER A 254 -11.34 -18.06 -13.23
CA SER A 254 -10.64 -16.83 -13.62
C SER A 254 -9.83 -16.28 -12.47
N ASN A 255 -8.68 -15.72 -12.76
CA ASN A 255 -7.88 -14.95 -11.83
C ASN A 255 -8.32 -13.47 -11.74
N ASN A 256 -9.43 -13.12 -12.35
CA ASN A 256 -9.96 -11.76 -12.38
C ASN A 256 -11.39 -11.73 -11.83
N GLN A 257 -11.58 -11.05 -10.69
CA GLN A 257 -12.85 -10.95 -9.99
C GLN A 257 -13.94 -10.28 -10.84
N LEU A 258 -13.59 -9.23 -11.61
CA LEU A 258 -14.54 -8.54 -12.47
C LEU A 258 -15.04 -9.42 -13.61
N SER A 259 -14.15 -10.23 -14.22
CA SER A 259 -14.55 -11.20 -15.22
C SER A 259 -15.54 -12.24 -14.68
N LEU A 260 -15.31 -12.72 -13.45
CA LEU A 260 -16.26 -13.66 -12.80
C LEU A 260 -17.61 -13.00 -12.54
N GLN A 261 -17.61 -11.74 -12.09
CA GLN A 261 -18.85 -10.98 -11.89
C GLN A 261 -19.62 -10.87 -13.19
N GLN A 262 -18.98 -10.47 -14.29
CA GLN A 262 -19.62 -10.36 -15.61
C GLN A 262 -20.18 -11.69 -16.10
N MET A 263 -19.40 -12.77 -15.98
CA MET A 263 -19.87 -14.12 -16.31
C MET A 263 -21.08 -14.54 -15.49
N CYS A 264 -21.10 -14.19 -14.21
CA CYS A 264 -22.21 -14.45 -13.30
C CYS A 264 -23.46 -13.64 -13.73
N GLU A 265 -23.32 -12.37 -14.07
CA GLU A 265 -24.38 -11.52 -14.61
C GLU A 265 -24.98 -12.06 -15.91
N HIS A 266 -24.16 -12.69 -16.76
CA HIS A 266 -24.58 -13.33 -18.01
C HIS A 266 -25.12 -14.77 -17.82
N GLY A 267 -25.41 -15.19 -16.59
CA GLY A 267 -26.11 -16.44 -16.32
C GLY A 267 -25.27 -17.70 -16.51
N LEU A 268 -23.95 -17.62 -16.36
CA LEU A 268 -23.05 -18.77 -16.55
C LEU A 268 -22.93 -19.63 -15.30
N GLY A 269 -23.39 -19.15 -14.12
CA GLY A 269 -23.37 -19.96 -12.90
C GLY A 269 -23.45 -19.12 -11.62
N ILE A 270 -23.21 -19.80 -10.50
CA ILE A 270 -23.08 -19.20 -9.17
C ILE A 270 -21.63 -18.82 -8.94
N ALA A 271 -21.40 -17.62 -8.40
CA ALA A 271 -20.08 -17.14 -7.99
C ALA A 271 -20.07 -16.71 -6.53
N ARG A 272 -18.91 -16.86 -5.86
CA ARG A 272 -18.63 -16.22 -4.58
C ARG A 272 -17.92 -14.91 -4.83
N LEU A 273 -18.60 -13.81 -4.60
CA LEU A 273 -18.16 -12.44 -4.93
C LEU A 273 -18.12 -11.56 -3.69
N GLY A 274 -17.31 -10.52 -3.72
CA GLY A 274 -17.29 -9.52 -2.67
C GLY A 274 -18.59 -8.70 -2.64
N HIS A 275 -19.23 -8.60 -1.49
CA HIS A 275 -20.50 -7.88 -1.36
C HIS A 275 -20.38 -6.42 -1.82
N ALA A 276 -19.33 -5.72 -1.41
CA ALA A 276 -19.08 -4.34 -1.81
C ALA A 276 -18.88 -4.19 -3.34
N ASP A 277 -18.21 -5.15 -3.97
CA ASP A 277 -17.92 -5.12 -5.41
C ASP A 277 -19.19 -5.26 -6.26
N VAL A 278 -20.14 -6.09 -5.79
CA VAL A 278 -21.38 -6.39 -6.52
C VAL A 278 -22.57 -5.55 -6.08
N ALA A 279 -22.40 -4.59 -5.17
CA ALA A 279 -23.49 -3.78 -4.65
C ALA A 279 -24.34 -3.10 -5.74
N ALA A 280 -23.68 -2.54 -6.76
CA ALA A 280 -24.37 -1.94 -7.92
C ALA A 280 -25.14 -2.97 -8.74
N SER A 281 -24.60 -4.20 -8.90
CA SER A 281 -25.27 -5.28 -9.65
C SER A 281 -26.48 -5.85 -8.92
N LEU A 282 -26.41 -5.92 -7.59
CA LEU A 282 -27.54 -6.26 -6.74
C LEU A 282 -28.63 -5.18 -6.80
N ALA A 283 -28.25 -3.91 -6.71
CA ALA A 283 -29.21 -2.79 -6.73
C ALA A 283 -29.99 -2.70 -8.06
N ARG A 284 -29.33 -2.99 -9.20
CA ARG A 284 -30.03 -3.01 -10.50
C ARG A 284 -30.69 -4.34 -10.85
N GLY A 285 -30.62 -5.33 -9.96
CA GLY A 285 -31.23 -6.66 -10.18
C GLY A 285 -30.50 -7.56 -11.18
N ALA A 286 -29.29 -7.20 -11.63
CA ALA A 286 -28.49 -8.04 -12.52
C ALA A 286 -27.95 -9.29 -11.81
N LEU A 287 -27.76 -9.19 -10.51
CA LEU A 287 -27.42 -10.28 -9.61
C LEU A 287 -28.42 -10.33 -8.45
N VAL A 288 -28.62 -11.52 -7.91
CA VAL A 288 -29.35 -11.76 -6.67
C VAL A 288 -28.51 -12.62 -5.73
N ARG A 289 -28.72 -12.46 -4.44
CA ARG A 289 -28.04 -13.27 -3.43
C ARG A 289 -28.59 -14.67 -3.41
N VAL A 290 -27.70 -15.65 -3.40
CA VAL A 290 -28.00 -17.06 -3.23
C VAL A 290 -27.73 -17.45 -1.79
N LEU A 291 -28.66 -18.16 -1.14
CA LEU A 291 -28.58 -18.57 0.26
C LEU A 291 -28.25 -17.39 1.21
N PRO A 292 -29.05 -16.32 1.24
CA PRO A 292 -28.73 -15.10 2.00
C PRO A 292 -28.60 -15.32 3.51
N GLN A 293 -29.19 -16.40 4.03
CA GLN A 293 -29.11 -16.82 5.43
C GLN A 293 -27.77 -17.48 5.79
N TRP A 294 -26.93 -17.83 4.77
CA TRP A 294 -25.61 -18.41 4.97
C TRP A 294 -24.51 -17.39 4.75
N ARG A 295 -23.50 -17.40 5.62
CA ARG A 295 -22.41 -16.45 5.64
C ARG A 295 -21.08 -17.15 5.52
N PHE A 296 -20.13 -16.50 4.87
CA PHE A 296 -18.72 -16.85 4.91
C PHE A 296 -18.01 -16.08 6.02
N ALA A 297 -16.85 -16.58 6.45
CA ALA A 297 -15.96 -15.78 7.29
C ALA A 297 -15.52 -14.54 6.53
N SER A 298 -15.61 -13.39 7.18
CA SER A 298 -15.14 -12.13 6.61
C SER A 298 -13.62 -12.16 6.44
N LEU A 299 -13.14 -11.56 5.37
CA LEU A 299 -11.73 -11.46 5.07
C LEU A 299 -11.20 -10.11 5.54
N PRO A 300 -10.18 -10.05 6.41
CA PRO A 300 -9.58 -8.79 6.80
C PRO A 300 -8.85 -8.15 5.61
N VAL A 301 -9.04 -6.86 5.44
CA VAL A 301 -8.34 -6.03 4.46
C VAL A 301 -7.30 -5.18 5.18
N TRP A 302 -6.12 -5.17 4.65
CA TRP A 302 -4.98 -4.49 5.23
C TRP A 302 -4.40 -3.45 4.28
N VAL A 303 -3.96 -2.34 4.84
CA VAL A 303 -2.98 -1.48 4.21
C VAL A 303 -1.61 -1.79 4.80
N ALA A 304 -0.66 -2.07 3.95
CA ALA A 304 0.72 -2.38 4.33
C ALA A 304 1.68 -1.34 3.75
N THR A 305 2.63 -0.91 4.56
CA THR A 305 3.71 0.04 4.19
C THR A 305 5.06 -0.53 4.60
N PRO A 306 6.15 -0.24 3.88
CA PRO A 306 7.48 -0.67 4.29
C PRO A 306 7.84 -0.11 5.67
N ARG A 307 8.50 -0.92 6.51
CA ARG A 307 9.09 -0.41 7.74
C ARG A 307 10.22 0.54 7.38
N ARG A 308 10.19 1.76 7.89
CA ARG A 308 11.21 2.79 7.69
C ARG A 308 11.65 3.34 9.05
N ASP A 309 12.92 3.24 9.38
CA ASP A 309 13.46 3.73 10.64
C ASP A 309 13.46 5.27 10.73
N ALA A 310 13.51 5.95 9.58
CA ALA A 310 13.54 7.42 9.48
C ALA A 310 12.15 8.09 9.41
N GLY A 311 11.07 7.33 9.65
CA GLY A 311 9.70 7.85 9.55
C GLY A 311 9.08 7.73 8.17
N GLU A 312 7.76 7.91 8.11
CA GLU A 312 6.95 7.72 6.92
C GLU A 312 6.83 9.04 6.13
N ALA A 313 7.11 9.02 4.83
CA ALA A 313 6.97 10.20 3.96
C ALA A 313 5.52 10.69 3.94
N ALA A 314 5.31 12.02 3.82
CA ALA A 314 3.98 12.65 3.84
C ALA A 314 3.01 12.01 2.83
N LYS A 315 3.48 11.72 1.61
CA LYS A 315 2.67 11.07 0.57
C LYS A 315 2.09 9.73 1.01
N VAL A 316 2.86 8.92 1.76
CA VAL A 316 2.45 7.59 2.24
C VAL A 316 1.48 7.73 3.40
N ARG A 317 1.82 8.57 4.39
CA ARG A 317 0.96 8.84 5.55
C ARG A 317 -0.42 9.33 5.12
N LEU A 318 -0.48 10.35 4.27
CA LEU A 318 -1.73 10.91 3.77
C LEU A 318 -2.53 9.89 2.93
N ALA A 319 -1.87 9.11 2.07
CA ALA A 319 -2.52 8.05 1.31
C ALA A 319 -3.16 7.00 2.23
N VAL A 320 -2.45 6.55 3.27
CA VAL A 320 -2.98 5.61 4.27
C VAL A 320 -4.19 6.22 5.00
N ASP A 321 -4.14 7.50 5.37
CA ASP A 321 -5.23 8.17 6.06
C ASP A 321 -6.47 8.33 5.15
N HIS A 322 -6.29 8.63 3.87
CA HIS A 322 -7.39 8.70 2.90
C HIS A 322 -8.01 7.31 2.66
N LEU A 323 -7.19 6.28 2.49
CA LEU A 323 -7.65 4.90 2.39
C LEU A 323 -8.46 4.50 3.63
N ARG A 324 -7.95 4.74 4.83
CA ARG A 324 -8.65 4.40 6.07
C ARG A 324 -10.01 5.10 6.18
N ARG A 325 -10.08 6.38 5.86
CA ARG A 325 -11.36 7.14 5.87
C ARG A 325 -12.35 6.57 4.88
N HIS A 326 -11.92 6.27 3.65
CA HIS A 326 -12.78 5.71 2.62
C HIS A 326 -13.32 4.34 3.04
N PHE A 327 -12.46 3.44 3.47
CA PHE A 327 -12.85 2.08 3.86
C PHE A 327 -13.69 2.04 5.15
N ALA A 328 -13.51 2.98 6.08
CA ALA A 328 -14.38 3.11 7.24
C ALA A 328 -15.81 3.54 6.88
N GLY A 329 -15.97 4.24 5.76
CA GLY A 329 -17.27 4.67 5.24
C GLY A 329 -17.97 3.63 4.35
N LEU A 330 -17.29 2.55 3.98
CA LEU A 330 -17.96 1.45 3.27
C LEU A 330 -18.95 0.76 4.22
N PRO A 331 -20.16 0.39 3.73
CA PRO A 331 -21.15 -0.21 4.59
C PRO A 331 -20.62 -1.52 5.18
N ALA A 332 -20.21 -1.42 6.45
CA ALA A 332 -19.93 -2.58 7.27
C ALA A 332 -21.28 -3.28 7.51
N ARG A 333 -21.44 -4.51 7.00
CA ARG A 333 -22.57 -5.39 7.24
C ARG A 333 -23.95 -4.71 6.99
N ALA A 334 -24.52 -4.89 5.85
CA ALA A 334 -25.97 -4.94 5.78
C ALA A 334 -26.44 -6.17 6.58
N ILE A 335 -26.55 -6.00 7.91
CA ILE A 335 -27.24 -6.91 8.80
C ILE A 335 -28.71 -6.84 8.41
N GLY A 336 -29.21 -7.92 7.77
CA GLY A 336 -30.60 -8.32 7.79
C GLY A 336 -31.66 -7.20 7.81
N GLU A 337 -31.89 -6.51 6.71
CA GLU A 337 -33.24 -6.09 6.37
C GLU A 337 -33.84 -7.18 5.47
N VAL A 338 -34.40 -8.20 6.12
CA VAL A 338 -35.49 -8.96 5.53
C VAL A 338 -36.63 -7.97 5.45
N GLY A 339 -36.80 -7.37 4.27
CA GLY A 339 -38.00 -6.60 3.98
C GLY A 339 -39.21 -7.48 4.20
N SER A 340 -39.98 -7.16 5.24
CA SER A 340 -41.37 -7.54 5.36
C SER A 340 -42.15 -6.78 4.30
N ALA A 341 -42.55 -7.45 3.25
CA ALA A 341 -43.72 -7.14 2.43
C ALA A 341 -44.21 -8.44 1.78
#